data_64661a08e1eb5ce54fc57cf52fd59977
#
_entry.id   64661a08e1eb5ce54fc57cf52fd59977
#
_cell.length_a   1.000
_cell.length_b   1.000
_cell.length_c   1.000
_cell.angle_alpha   90.00
_cell.angle_beta   90.00
_cell.angle_gamma   90.00
#
_symmetry.space_group_name_H-M   'P 1'
#
loop_
_entity.id
_entity.type
_entity.pdbx_description
1 polymer ?
#
loop_
_entity_poly.entity_id
_entity_poly.type
_entity_poly.pdbx_seq_one_letter_code
_entity_poly.pdbx_strand_id
1 'polypeptide(L)'
;MIRAALLLVLAAVGCATVLPGPRVDASVAPSPAQRWIPPQPLPASRPPEPDPALVAQIKPGMQVTLQQLLAYALSNNPQTRSAWLNARAAAAGATSRRSAYYPSVELDVQAGYTHQSFAKGALTFDQWALTPSAQLTWLLLDLGGRSADVEEADRLLQAANLNHGAAIQDLLLLVEQGYFQYQGAKALLTAAQASVKEAQTAYQAAEERRRAGVATIADVLQAKTQLSQAVLAQQQAEGNVATVRGALATSLGVSATLPVDVADLPERLDVQPLGETVDKLIERAESQRPDLARARAQALAVASRADSISSRGLPKLVLGANASRSYYLDEPWVHGDNYSAAVTLQIPIFNGFKDTSDLLQARELAKAARADTETLEQQVILQVWTSYQAVKTAEKRVGSAQDLLAAAQQSSEVAQGRYKAGVGSILDLLTAQSALANARAQDVQARANWLLAIASLAHDTGTLGPPAGEARP
;
A
#
# COMPACT_ATOMS: atom_id res chain seq x y z
N MET A 1 31.21 -40.22 34.12
CA MET A 1 31.18 -38.73 34.11
C MET A 1 30.98 -38.16 32.71
N ILE A 2 31.52 -38.72 31.63
CA ILE A 2 31.37 -38.23 30.23
C ILE A 2 29.89 -38.20 29.77
N ARG A 3 29.03 -39.14 30.17
CA ARG A 3 27.61 -39.19 29.87
C ARG A 3 26.79 -38.07 30.53
N ALA A 4 27.23 -37.60 31.71
CA ALA A 4 26.59 -36.52 32.43
C ALA A 4 26.94 -35.13 31.83
N ALA A 5 28.17 -34.95 31.35
CA ALA A 5 28.61 -33.73 30.66
C ALA A 5 27.90 -33.56 29.28
N LEU A 6 27.73 -34.67 28.54
CA LEU A 6 27.00 -34.64 27.25
C LEU A 6 25.51 -34.34 27.41
N LEU A 7 24.90 -34.80 28.51
CA LEU A 7 23.50 -34.49 28.87
C LEU A 7 23.31 -33.01 29.31
N LEU A 8 24.32 -32.42 29.94
CA LEU A 8 24.28 -30.99 30.33
C LEU A 8 24.43 -30.09 29.13
N VAL A 9 25.23 -30.46 28.13
CA VAL A 9 25.36 -29.71 26.85
C VAL A 9 24.07 -29.82 26.02
N LEU A 10 23.44 -31.00 25.98
CA LEU A 10 22.12 -31.17 25.31
C LEU A 10 20.97 -30.47 26.03
N ALA A 11 21.04 -30.33 27.35
CA ALA A 11 20.05 -29.56 28.12
C ALA A 11 20.20 -28.03 27.93
N ALA A 12 21.43 -27.56 27.69
CA ALA A 12 21.65 -26.11 27.37
C ALA A 12 21.16 -25.73 25.96
N VAL A 13 21.15 -26.67 25.01
CA VAL A 13 20.62 -26.46 23.64
C VAL A 13 19.07 -26.35 23.62
N GLY A 14 18.38 -26.88 24.64
CA GLY A 14 16.92 -26.84 24.75
C GLY A 14 16.35 -25.52 25.30
N CYS A 15 17.18 -24.60 25.78
CA CYS A 15 16.77 -23.34 26.35
C CYS A 15 17.19 -22.10 25.54
N ALA A 16 17.27 -22.20 24.21
CA ALA A 16 17.18 -21.05 23.37
C ALA A 16 15.73 -20.52 23.35
N THR A 17 15.19 -20.27 24.54
CA THR A 17 14.05 -19.35 24.66
C THR A 17 14.56 -18.02 24.13
N VAL A 18 14.10 -17.68 22.93
CA VAL A 18 14.24 -16.32 22.41
C VAL A 18 13.85 -15.39 23.55
N LEU A 19 14.83 -14.73 24.17
CA LEU A 19 14.56 -13.71 25.18
C LEU A 19 13.50 -12.79 24.56
N PRO A 20 12.44 -12.38 25.31
CA PRO A 20 11.42 -11.54 24.77
C PRO A 20 12.11 -10.30 24.18
N GLY A 21 12.14 -10.23 22.86
CA GLY A 21 12.75 -9.14 22.13
C GLY A 21 12.05 -7.83 22.48
N PRO A 22 12.70 -6.70 22.27
CA PRO A 22 12.10 -5.40 22.46
C PRO A 22 10.79 -5.31 21.69
N ARG A 23 9.77 -4.71 22.30
CA ARG A 23 8.42 -4.62 21.74
C ARG A 23 8.45 -3.79 20.45
N VAL A 24 8.45 -4.48 19.31
CA VAL A 24 8.43 -3.90 17.96
C VAL A 24 7.15 -3.08 17.77
N ASP A 25 6.06 -3.45 18.45
CA ASP A 25 4.74 -2.84 18.32
C ASP A 25 4.67 -1.33 18.66
N ALA A 26 5.61 -0.83 19.48
CA ALA A 26 5.69 0.60 19.79
C ALA A 26 6.27 1.47 18.67
N SER A 27 6.95 0.85 17.68
CA SER A 27 7.70 1.55 16.63
C SER A 27 6.99 1.56 15.27
N VAL A 28 5.85 0.90 15.15
CA VAL A 28 5.04 0.79 13.91
C VAL A 28 3.58 1.17 14.17
N ALA A 29 2.79 1.24 13.09
CA ALA A 29 1.34 1.45 13.22
C ALA A 29 0.70 0.35 14.08
N PRO A 30 -0.28 0.67 14.95
CA PRO A 30 -0.90 -0.30 15.85
C PRO A 30 -1.63 -1.43 15.13
N SER A 31 -2.09 -1.20 13.89
CA SER A 31 -2.74 -2.21 13.05
C SER A 31 -2.56 -1.92 11.55
N PRO A 32 -2.82 -2.89 10.65
CA PRO A 32 -2.79 -2.69 9.20
C PRO A 32 -3.73 -1.60 8.69
N ALA A 33 -4.79 -1.30 9.45
CA ALA A 33 -5.83 -0.32 9.11
C ALA A 33 -5.52 1.10 9.61
N GLN A 34 -4.47 1.28 10.41
CA GLN A 34 -4.14 2.56 11.03
C GLN A 34 -2.84 3.13 10.45
N ARG A 35 -2.85 4.43 10.16
CA ARG A 35 -1.67 5.14 9.70
C ARG A 35 -0.68 5.31 10.86
N TRP A 36 0.61 5.03 10.61
CA TRP A 36 1.65 5.40 11.56
C TRP A 36 1.75 6.92 11.70
N ILE A 37 1.74 7.40 12.95
CA ILE A 37 1.98 8.79 13.29
C ILE A 37 3.32 8.84 14.01
N PRO A 38 4.26 9.74 13.65
CA PRO A 38 5.53 9.88 14.35
C PRO A 38 5.31 10.06 15.85
N PRO A 39 6.12 9.44 16.71
CA PRO A 39 5.83 9.40 18.13
C PRO A 39 5.91 10.80 18.77
N GLN A 40 4.77 11.37 19.03
CA GLN A 40 4.53 12.09 20.27
C GLN A 40 4.20 11.04 21.35
N PRO A 41 4.45 11.30 22.64
CA PRO A 41 4.31 10.27 23.67
C PRO A 41 2.93 9.60 23.59
N LEU A 42 2.94 8.32 23.21
CA LEU A 42 1.73 7.55 22.95
C LEU A 42 1.17 6.98 24.26
N PRO A 43 -0.11 7.18 24.56
CA PRO A 43 -0.81 6.30 25.49
C PRO A 43 -0.90 4.89 24.87
N ALA A 44 -0.55 3.88 25.64
CA ALA A 44 -0.63 2.48 25.23
C ALA A 44 -2.10 2.07 25.05
N SER A 45 -2.63 2.16 23.85
CA SER A 45 -3.93 1.58 23.50
C SER A 45 -3.76 0.37 22.59
N ARG A 46 -4.32 -0.75 23.02
CA ARG A 46 -4.43 -1.96 22.22
C ARG A 46 -5.33 -1.65 21.01
N PRO A 47 -4.93 -1.96 19.76
CA PRO A 47 -5.81 -1.75 18.64
C PRO A 47 -7.10 -2.55 18.83
N PRO A 48 -8.27 -1.98 18.50
CA PRO A 48 -9.51 -2.74 18.53
C PRO A 48 -9.40 -3.90 17.54
N GLU A 49 -9.78 -5.09 17.99
CA GLU A 49 -9.95 -6.24 17.08
C GLU A 49 -10.99 -5.86 16.02
N PRO A 50 -10.76 -6.23 14.73
CA PRO A 50 -11.74 -5.96 13.69
C PRO A 50 -13.08 -6.55 14.11
N ASP A 51 -14.11 -5.72 14.10
CA ASP A 51 -15.45 -6.12 14.55
C ASP A 51 -16.01 -7.22 13.63
N PRO A 52 -16.17 -8.46 14.11
CA PRO A 52 -16.76 -9.54 13.32
C PRO A 52 -18.16 -9.21 12.80
N ALA A 53 -18.86 -8.25 13.45
CA ALA A 53 -20.16 -7.77 13.04
C ALA A 53 -20.11 -6.99 11.71
N LEU A 54 -19.02 -6.30 11.39
CA LEU A 54 -18.81 -5.63 10.09
C LEU A 54 -18.71 -6.63 8.94
N VAL A 55 -18.06 -7.77 9.17
CA VAL A 55 -17.94 -8.85 8.18
C VAL A 55 -19.30 -9.53 7.94
N ALA A 56 -20.14 -9.65 8.98
CA ALA A 56 -21.46 -10.22 8.89
C ALA A 56 -22.50 -9.28 8.27
N GLN A 57 -22.19 -7.99 8.12
CA GLN A 57 -23.11 -6.97 7.59
C GLN A 57 -23.18 -6.92 6.06
N ILE A 58 -22.21 -7.48 5.32
CA ILE A 58 -22.29 -7.60 3.85
C ILE A 58 -23.18 -8.80 3.50
N LYS A 59 -24.48 -8.67 3.73
CA LYS A 59 -25.46 -9.68 3.31
C LYS A 59 -25.88 -9.46 1.86
N PRO A 60 -26.18 -10.52 1.09
CA PRO A 60 -26.72 -10.38 -0.26
C PRO A 60 -27.98 -9.48 -0.25
N GLY A 61 -28.00 -8.45 -1.10
CA GLY A 61 -29.11 -7.52 -1.24
C GLY A 61 -29.14 -6.34 -0.25
N MET A 62 -28.14 -6.18 0.60
CA MET A 62 -28.00 -5.01 1.46
C MET A 62 -27.09 -3.97 0.81
N GLN A 63 -27.59 -2.74 0.65
CA GLN A 63 -26.79 -1.64 0.14
C GLN A 63 -25.78 -1.19 1.20
N VAL A 64 -24.49 -1.19 0.84
CA VAL A 64 -23.40 -0.82 1.73
C VAL A 64 -22.95 0.61 1.40
N THR A 65 -22.69 1.41 2.44
CA THR A 65 -22.20 2.78 2.27
C THR A 65 -20.69 2.78 1.96
N LEU A 66 -20.20 3.86 1.33
CA LEU A 66 -18.77 4.04 1.07
C LEU A 66 -17.94 3.92 2.35
N GLN A 67 -18.38 4.55 3.46
CA GLN A 67 -17.67 4.49 4.75
C GLN A 67 -17.51 3.05 5.27
N GLN A 68 -18.56 2.22 5.15
CA GLN A 68 -18.51 0.81 5.56
C GLN A 68 -17.54 0.01 4.69
N LEU A 69 -17.51 0.27 3.37
CA LEU A 69 -16.59 -0.39 2.46
C LEU A 69 -15.13 0.00 2.73
N LEU A 70 -14.86 1.28 3.00
CA LEU A 70 -13.52 1.75 3.36
C LEU A 70 -13.04 1.12 4.67
N ALA A 71 -13.88 1.08 5.72
CA ALA A 71 -13.54 0.43 6.98
C ALA A 71 -13.29 -1.07 6.81
N TYR A 72 -14.10 -1.75 6.01
CA TYR A 72 -13.93 -3.16 5.69
C TYR A 72 -12.61 -3.42 4.93
N ALA A 73 -12.32 -2.64 3.90
CA ALA A 73 -11.11 -2.76 3.10
C ALA A 73 -9.85 -2.58 3.97
N LEU A 74 -9.81 -1.55 4.81
CA LEU A 74 -8.70 -1.30 5.73
C LEU A 74 -8.43 -2.48 6.69
N SER A 75 -9.48 -3.17 7.13
CA SER A 75 -9.37 -4.30 8.05
C SER A 75 -8.92 -5.60 7.37
N ASN A 76 -9.27 -5.81 6.11
CA ASN A 76 -9.17 -7.12 5.46
C ASN A 76 -8.20 -7.15 4.27
N ASN A 77 -7.80 -6.01 3.70
CA ASN A 77 -6.99 -6.00 2.49
C ASN A 77 -5.56 -6.53 2.77
N PRO A 78 -5.09 -7.54 1.99
CA PRO A 78 -3.76 -8.11 2.16
C PRO A 78 -2.62 -7.10 1.90
N GLN A 79 -2.83 -6.10 1.06
CA GLN A 79 -1.80 -5.12 0.67
C GLN A 79 -1.41 -4.21 1.85
N THR A 80 -2.40 -3.63 2.55
CA THR A 80 -2.13 -2.81 3.75
C THR A 80 -1.55 -3.65 4.87
N ARG A 81 -2.04 -4.90 5.05
CA ARG A 81 -1.48 -5.83 6.02
C ARG A 81 -0.01 -6.17 5.71
N SER A 82 0.34 -6.40 4.44
CA SER A 82 1.72 -6.63 4.03
C SER A 82 2.61 -5.42 4.32
N ALA A 83 2.17 -4.21 3.96
CA ALA A 83 2.91 -2.99 4.22
C ALA A 83 3.15 -2.76 5.73
N TRP A 84 2.14 -3.02 6.57
CA TRP A 84 2.26 -2.97 8.03
C TRP A 84 3.26 -4.00 8.58
N LEU A 85 3.22 -5.26 8.10
CA LEU A 85 4.18 -6.29 8.51
C LEU A 85 5.61 -5.93 8.10
N ASN A 86 5.80 -5.30 6.94
CA ASN A 86 7.11 -4.78 6.52
C ASN A 86 7.61 -3.66 7.46
N ALA A 87 6.72 -2.77 7.92
CA ALA A 87 7.09 -1.77 8.92
C ALA A 87 7.49 -2.41 10.26
N ARG A 88 6.79 -3.46 10.71
CA ARG A 88 7.19 -4.24 11.89
C ARG A 88 8.55 -4.94 11.71
N ALA A 89 8.81 -5.48 10.53
CA ALA A 89 10.11 -6.08 10.21
C ALA A 89 11.23 -5.02 10.25
N ALA A 90 10.99 -3.83 9.70
CA ALA A 90 11.94 -2.72 9.76
C ALA A 90 12.20 -2.27 11.21
N ALA A 91 11.18 -2.24 12.07
CA ALA A 91 11.33 -1.93 13.49
C ALA A 91 12.19 -2.97 14.24
N ALA A 92 12.01 -4.25 13.93
CA ALA A 92 12.87 -5.31 14.45
C ALA A 92 14.32 -5.14 13.94
N GLY A 93 14.49 -4.77 12.67
CA GLY A 93 15.78 -4.45 12.06
C GLY A 93 16.50 -3.29 12.76
N ALA A 94 15.80 -2.19 13.03
CA ALA A 94 16.34 -1.05 13.75
C ALA A 94 16.78 -1.43 15.18
N THR A 95 15.98 -2.26 15.86
CA THR A 95 16.35 -2.80 17.17
C THR A 95 17.58 -3.70 17.11
N SER A 96 17.67 -4.54 16.07
CA SER A 96 18.85 -5.38 15.83
C SER A 96 20.12 -4.55 15.63
N ARG A 97 20.06 -3.41 14.93
CA ARG A 97 21.22 -2.51 14.77
C ARG A 97 21.64 -1.87 16.10
N ARG A 98 20.69 -1.56 16.98
CA ARG A 98 20.99 -1.03 18.33
C ARG A 98 21.71 -2.06 19.21
N SER A 99 21.62 -3.37 18.92
CA SER A 99 22.35 -4.40 19.66
C SER A 99 23.88 -4.20 19.61
N ALA A 100 24.39 -3.52 18.59
CA ALA A 100 25.83 -3.20 18.48
C ALA A 100 26.36 -2.31 19.64
N TYR A 101 25.48 -1.69 20.44
CA TYR A 101 25.87 -0.96 21.65
C TYR A 101 26.09 -1.87 22.87
N TYR A 102 25.66 -3.12 22.82
CA TYR A 102 25.76 -4.08 23.91
C TYR A 102 26.89 -5.09 23.64
N PRO A 103 27.45 -5.72 24.68
CA PRO A 103 28.41 -6.81 24.52
C PRO A 103 27.70 -8.05 23.94
N SER A 104 28.40 -8.77 23.07
CA SER A 104 28.04 -10.15 22.69
C SER A 104 28.76 -11.15 23.60
N VAL A 105 28.04 -12.20 24.01
CA VAL A 105 28.60 -13.33 24.75
C VAL A 105 28.27 -14.59 23.98
N GLU A 106 29.30 -15.36 23.65
CA GLU A 106 29.20 -16.63 22.91
C GLU A 106 29.76 -17.74 23.77
N LEU A 107 29.13 -18.90 23.70
CA LEU A 107 29.59 -20.15 24.32
C LEU A 107 29.95 -21.14 23.21
N ASP A 108 31.22 -21.52 23.16
CA ASP A 108 31.72 -22.49 22.19
C ASP A 108 32.19 -23.73 22.93
N VAL A 109 31.96 -24.90 22.33
CA VAL A 109 32.50 -26.18 22.81
C VAL A 109 33.24 -26.80 21.66
N GLN A 110 34.57 -26.85 21.78
CA GLN A 110 35.44 -27.45 20.78
C GLN A 110 35.93 -28.80 21.26
N ALA A 111 35.77 -29.83 20.44
CA ALA A 111 36.41 -31.11 20.62
C ALA A 111 37.39 -31.37 19.46
N GLY A 112 38.65 -31.63 19.77
CA GLY A 112 39.65 -31.76 18.71
C GLY A 112 40.88 -32.50 19.15
N TYR A 113 41.61 -33.04 18.17
CA TYR A 113 42.95 -33.61 18.34
C TYR A 113 43.97 -32.57 17.89
N THR A 114 44.97 -32.36 18.71
CA THR A 114 46.08 -31.44 18.41
C THR A 114 47.38 -32.21 18.47
N HIS A 115 48.14 -32.17 17.38
CA HIS A 115 49.52 -32.65 17.31
C HIS A 115 50.46 -31.46 17.23
N GLN A 116 51.26 -31.21 18.23
CA GLN A 116 52.24 -30.14 18.24
C GLN A 116 53.65 -30.70 18.35
N SER A 117 54.54 -30.31 17.45
CA SER A 117 55.94 -30.70 17.42
C SER A 117 56.84 -29.51 17.59
N PHE A 118 57.70 -29.52 18.61
CA PHE A 118 58.67 -28.47 18.93
C PHE A 118 60.07 -28.98 18.75
N ALA A 119 61.05 -28.10 18.66
CA ALA A 119 62.50 -28.36 18.56
C ALA A 119 62.85 -29.36 17.46
N LYS A 120 62.30 -29.17 16.23
CA LYS A 120 62.54 -30.09 15.08
C LYS A 120 62.10 -31.56 15.34
N GLY A 121 61.04 -31.75 16.08
CA GLY A 121 60.51 -33.10 16.37
C GLY A 121 61.06 -33.76 17.66
N ALA A 122 61.91 -33.06 18.42
CA ALA A 122 62.45 -33.57 19.67
C ALA A 122 61.42 -33.62 20.82
N LEU A 123 60.37 -32.83 20.74
CA LEU A 123 59.25 -32.78 21.68
C LEU A 123 57.96 -32.80 20.88
N THR A 124 57.14 -33.82 21.07
CA THR A 124 55.78 -33.92 20.46
C THR A 124 54.74 -33.99 21.55
N PHE A 125 53.64 -33.27 21.36
CA PHE A 125 52.46 -33.34 22.23
C PHE A 125 51.28 -33.77 21.36
N ASP A 126 50.74 -34.91 21.64
CA ASP A 126 49.55 -35.48 21.02
C ASP A 126 48.42 -35.48 22.03
N GLN A 127 47.33 -34.80 21.71
CA GLN A 127 46.33 -34.54 22.71
C GLN A 127 44.92 -34.44 22.13
N TRP A 128 44.03 -35.22 22.64
CA TRP A 128 42.59 -34.99 22.49
C TRP A 128 42.08 -34.09 23.58
N ALA A 129 41.42 -33.01 23.21
CA ALA A 129 40.87 -32.06 24.18
C ALA A 129 39.41 -31.70 23.87
N LEU A 130 38.61 -31.56 24.93
CA LEU A 130 37.30 -30.95 24.93
C LEU A 130 37.43 -29.58 25.64
N THR A 131 37.23 -28.53 24.91
CA THR A 131 37.44 -27.15 25.40
C THR A 131 36.13 -26.33 25.30
N PRO A 132 35.28 -26.31 26.34
CA PRO A 132 34.28 -25.28 26.46
C PRO A 132 34.94 -23.91 26.70
N SER A 133 34.44 -22.90 26.00
CA SER A 133 34.89 -21.51 26.14
C SER A 133 33.72 -20.54 26.15
N ALA A 134 33.86 -19.48 26.90
CA ALA A 134 32.96 -18.35 26.87
C ALA A 134 33.73 -17.11 26.37
N GLN A 135 33.25 -16.46 25.32
CA GLN A 135 33.84 -15.29 24.72
C GLN A 135 32.92 -14.11 24.84
N LEU A 136 33.43 -12.99 25.34
CA LEU A 136 32.77 -11.69 25.35
C LEU A 136 33.47 -10.75 24.38
N THR A 137 32.68 -10.11 23.51
CA THR A 137 33.18 -9.06 22.62
C THR A 137 32.32 -7.83 22.77
N TRP A 138 32.94 -6.68 22.99
CA TRP A 138 32.23 -5.41 23.10
C TRP A 138 32.99 -4.27 22.38
N LEU A 139 32.33 -3.67 21.42
CA LEU A 139 32.85 -2.49 20.74
C LEU A 139 32.59 -1.27 21.64
N LEU A 140 33.66 -0.76 22.28
CA LEU A 140 33.56 0.36 23.22
C LEU A 140 33.44 1.69 22.50
N LEU A 141 34.28 1.90 21.46
CA LEU A 141 34.36 3.16 20.69
C LEU A 141 34.62 2.85 19.21
N ASP A 142 33.91 3.56 18.31
CA ASP A 142 34.06 3.45 16.86
C ASP A 142 33.89 4.81 16.14
N LEU A 143 33.95 5.89 16.89
CA LEU A 143 33.95 7.28 16.39
C LEU A 143 32.78 7.60 15.44
N GLY A 144 31.57 7.04 15.75
CA GLY A 144 30.33 7.36 15.08
C GLY A 144 29.79 6.29 14.13
N GLY A 145 30.50 5.19 13.88
CA GLY A 145 30.06 4.15 12.96
C GLY A 145 28.72 3.52 13.38
N ARG A 146 28.62 3.07 14.65
CA ARG A 146 27.38 2.48 15.18
C ARG A 146 26.21 3.46 15.19
N SER A 147 26.47 4.72 15.53
CA SER A 147 25.40 5.73 15.57
C SER A 147 24.83 5.98 14.17
N ALA A 148 25.69 6.02 13.14
CA ALA A 148 25.26 6.19 11.76
C ALA A 148 24.53 4.92 11.23
N ASP A 149 24.97 3.71 11.61
CA ASP A 149 24.27 2.46 11.26
C ASP A 149 22.86 2.39 11.91
N VAL A 150 22.76 2.85 13.15
CA VAL A 150 21.46 2.92 13.85
C VAL A 150 20.58 3.99 13.23
N GLU A 151 21.14 5.15 12.88
CA GLU A 151 20.39 6.21 12.20
C GLU A 151 19.90 5.77 10.83
N GLU A 152 20.73 5.09 10.02
CA GLU A 152 20.30 4.45 8.76
C GLU A 152 19.05 3.57 9.00
N ALA A 153 19.12 2.69 9.99
CA ALA A 153 18.03 1.77 10.29
C ALA A 153 16.77 2.49 10.80
N ASP A 154 16.91 3.55 11.59
CA ASP A 154 15.79 4.36 12.07
C ASP A 154 15.13 5.14 10.92
N ARG A 155 15.91 5.66 9.95
CA ARG A 155 15.38 6.28 8.73
C ARG A 155 14.65 5.27 7.83
N LEU A 156 15.18 4.05 7.70
CA LEU A 156 14.51 2.97 6.98
C LEU A 156 13.20 2.54 7.66
N LEU A 157 13.16 2.49 8.99
CA LEU A 157 11.92 2.28 9.75
C LEU A 157 10.91 3.41 9.49
N GLN A 158 11.35 4.65 9.52
CA GLN A 158 10.51 5.80 9.18
C GLN A 158 9.94 5.66 7.77
N ALA A 159 10.78 5.31 6.79
CA ALA A 159 10.36 5.09 5.41
C ALA A 159 9.34 3.94 5.30
N ALA A 160 9.51 2.85 6.04
CA ALA A 160 8.58 1.72 6.04
C ALA A 160 7.20 2.09 6.63
N ASN A 161 7.16 2.89 7.71
CA ASN A 161 5.91 3.40 8.28
C ASN A 161 5.19 4.35 7.31
N LEU A 162 5.93 5.23 6.63
CA LEU A 162 5.38 6.13 5.61
C LEU A 162 4.87 5.36 4.39
N ASN A 163 5.54 4.27 4.01
CA ASN A 163 5.06 3.36 2.98
C ASN A 163 3.73 2.68 3.35
N HIS A 164 3.55 2.31 4.62
CA HIS A 164 2.26 1.83 5.11
C HIS A 164 1.18 2.92 5.00
N GLY A 165 1.49 4.16 5.34
CA GLY A 165 0.58 5.29 5.14
C GLY A 165 0.21 5.52 3.68
N ALA A 166 1.16 5.39 2.74
CA ALA A 166 0.89 5.47 1.31
C ALA A 166 -0.03 4.33 0.85
N ALA A 167 0.25 3.09 1.26
CA ALA A 167 -0.58 1.93 0.93
C ALA A 167 -2.03 2.06 1.44
N ILE A 168 -2.25 2.73 2.57
CA ILE A 168 -3.59 3.07 3.05
C ILE A 168 -4.26 4.06 2.09
N GLN A 169 -3.60 5.14 1.69
CA GLN A 169 -4.18 6.12 0.77
C GLN A 169 -4.49 5.53 -0.60
N ASP A 170 -3.59 4.71 -1.14
CA ASP A 170 -3.79 4.00 -2.40
C ASP A 170 -5.01 3.06 -2.34
N LEU A 171 -5.17 2.32 -1.22
CA LEU A 171 -6.32 1.45 -1.02
C LEU A 171 -7.63 2.24 -0.93
N LEU A 172 -7.64 3.35 -0.19
CA LEU A 172 -8.83 4.20 -0.08
C LEU A 172 -9.26 4.71 -1.46
N LEU A 173 -8.31 5.22 -2.26
CA LEU A 173 -8.59 5.66 -3.63
C LEU A 173 -9.12 4.51 -4.49
N LEU A 174 -8.51 3.33 -4.42
CA LEU A 174 -8.95 2.15 -5.19
C LEU A 174 -10.39 1.75 -4.87
N VAL A 175 -10.77 1.76 -3.59
CA VAL A 175 -12.13 1.46 -3.15
C VAL A 175 -13.12 2.53 -3.58
N GLU A 176 -12.78 3.82 -3.45
CA GLU A 176 -13.61 4.93 -3.90
C GLU A 176 -13.83 4.90 -5.42
N GLN A 177 -12.78 4.63 -6.18
CA GLN A 177 -12.88 4.44 -7.63
C GLN A 177 -13.82 3.28 -7.99
N GLY A 178 -13.64 2.12 -7.34
CA GLY A 178 -14.52 0.97 -7.54
C GLY A 178 -15.98 1.27 -7.18
N TYR A 179 -16.20 2.00 -6.09
CA TYR A 179 -17.52 2.40 -5.63
C TYR A 179 -18.24 3.31 -6.64
N PHE A 180 -17.61 4.41 -7.07
CA PHE A 180 -18.20 5.36 -8.01
C PHE A 180 -18.35 4.77 -9.42
N GLN A 181 -17.42 3.93 -9.86
CA GLN A 181 -17.55 3.20 -11.12
C GLN A 181 -18.74 2.23 -11.09
N TYR A 182 -18.97 1.53 -9.96
CA TYR A 182 -20.09 0.63 -9.83
C TYR A 182 -21.44 1.38 -9.79
N GLN A 183 -21.51 2.51 -9.08
CA GLN A 183 -22.68 3.41 -9.12
C GLN A 183 -22.96 3.90 -10.55
N GLY A 184 -21.93 4.33 -11.27
CA GLY A 184 -22.06 4.75 -12.66
C GLY A 184 -22.54 3.63 -13.57
N ALA A 185 -22.02 2.42 -13.42
CA ALA A 185 -22.43 1.26 -14.20
C ALA A 185 -23.90 0.88 -13.95
N LYS A 186 -24.39 0.91 -12.69
CA LYS A 186 -25.80 0.71 -12.35
C LYS A 186 -26.72 1.77 -13.00
N ALA A 187 -26.31 3.03 -12.93
CA ALA A 187 -27.07 4.12 -13.54
C ALA A 187 -27.12 4.01 -15.07
N LEU A 188 -26.02 3.62 -15.72
CA LEU A 188 -25.98 3.33 -17.16
C LEU A 188 -26.90 2.16 -17.55
N LEU A 189 -26.94 1.10 -16.74
CA LEU A 189 -27.86 -0.02 -16.97
C LEU A 189 -29.32 0.46 -16.89
N THR A 190 -29.67 1.25 -15.88
CA THR A 190 -31.01 1.83 -15.74
C THR A 190 -31.38 2.70 -16.96
N ALA A 191 -30.46 3.51 -17.45
CA ALA A 191 -30.65 4.31 -18.65
C ALA A 191 -30.84 3.44 -19.92
N ALA A 192 -30.07 2.36 -20.05
CA ALA A 192 -30.21 1.42 -21.18
C ALA A 192 -31.54 0.67 -21.14
N GLN A 193 -32.01 0.25 -19.96
CA GLN A 193 -33.32 -0.37 -19.78
C GLN A 193 -34.47 0.57 -20.17
N ALA A 194 -34.38 1.85 -19.81
CA ALA A 194 -35.35 2.86 -20.25
C ALA A 194 -35.35 3.01 -21.78
N SER A 195 -34.17 3.03 -22.41
CA SER A 195 -34.04 3.12 -23.86
C SER A 195 -34.61 1.89 -24.59
N VAL A 196 -34.47 0.68 -24.04
CA VAL A 196 -35.10 -0.51 -24.58
C VAL A 196 -36.63 -0.40 -24.53
N LYS A 197 -37.19 0.07 -23.40
CA LYS A 197 -38.67 0.26 -23.27
C LYS A 197 -39.19 1.29 -24.26
N GLU A 198 -38.46 2.41 -24.47
CA GLU A 198 -38.84 3.42 -25.46
C GLU A 198 -38.78 2.88 -26.90
N ALA A 199 -37.69 2.18 -27.25
CA ALA A 199 -37.54 1.56 -28.57
C ALA A 199 -38.58 0.44 -28.84
N GLN A 200 -38.91 -0.34 -27.83
CA GLN A 200 -39.99 -1.36 -27.90
C GLN A 200 -41.35 -0.72 -28.19
N THR A 201 -41.63 0.41 -27.51
CA THR A 201 -42.86 1.19 -27.73
C THR A 201 -42.92 1.76 -29.16
N ALA A 202 -41.79 2.32 -29.66
CA ALA A 202 -41.72 2.82 -31.03
C ALA A 202 -41.89 1.72 -32.08
N TYR A 203 -41.29 0.53 -31.87
CA TYR A 203 -41.42 -0.61 -32.75
C TYR A 203 -42.90 -1.09 -32.80
N GLN A 204 -43.55 -1.23 -31.67
CA GLN A 204 -44.98 -1.63 -31.61
C GLN A 204 -45.88 -0.61 -32.32
N ALA A 205 -45.65 0.69 -32.10
CA ALA A 205 -46.41 1.73 -32.79
C ALA A 205 -46.20 1.70 -34.30
N ALA A 206 -44.97 1.46 -34.78
CA ALA A 206 -44.69 1.30 -36.21
C ALA A 206 -45.40 0.09 -36.83
N GLU A 207 -45.45 -1.04 -36.13
CA GLU A 207 -46.18 -2.24 -36.56
C GLU A 207 -47.71 -1.99 -36.67
N GLU A 208 -48.31 -1.36 -35.66
CA GLU A 208 -49.76 -1.00 -35.65
C GLU A 208 -50.08 -0.05 -36.80
N ARG A 209 -49.29 0.95 -37.03
CA ARG A 209 -49.48 1.91 -38.15
C ARG A 209 -49.33 1.24 -39.52
N ARG A 210 -48.43 0.27 -39.64
CA ARG A 210 -48.29 -0.54 -40.87
C ARG A 210 -49.55 -1.39 -41.10
N ARG A 211 -50.10 -2.05 -40.04
CA ARG A 211 -51.35 -2.82 -40.13
C ARG A 211 -52.54 -1.95 -40.54
N ALA A 212 -52.52 -0.69 -40.09
CA ALA A 212 -53.52 0.30 -40.49
C ALA A 212 -53.29 0.92 -41.90
N GLY A 213 -52.20 0.52 -42.59
CA GLY A 213 -51.86 1.02 -43.94
C GLY A 213 -51.23 2.42 -44.00
N VAL A 214 -50.85 3.00 -42.85
CA VAL A 214 -50.35 4.41 -42.75
C VAL A 214 -48.84 4.49 -42.47
N ALA A 215 -48.13 3.33 -42.50
CA ALA A 215 -46.66 3.24 -42.41
C ALA A 215 -46.14 2.15 -43.36
N THR A 216 -44.85 2.28 -43.74
CA THR A 216 -44.18 1.37 -44.67
C THR A 216 -43.49 0.22 -43.90
N ILE A 217 -43.11 -0.85 -44.63
CA ILE A 217 -42.28 -1.91 -44.02
C ILE A 217 -40.89 -1.38 -43.64
N ALA A 218 -40.39 -0.38 -44.35
CA ALA A 218 -39.12 0.26 -44.01
C ALA A 218 -39.16 0.92 -42.62
N ASP A 219 -40.26 1.57 -42.27
CA ASP A 219 -40.46 2.20 -40.95
C ASP A 219 -40.39 1.13 -39.83
N VAL A 220 -41.03 -0.01 -40.02
CA VAL A 220 -41.00 -1.12 -39.06
C VAL A 220 -39.61 -1.72 -38.91
N LEU A 221 -38.89 -1.90 -40.01
CA LEU A 221 -37.54 -2.43 -40.00
C LEU A 221 -36.54 -1.46 -39.30
N GLN A 222 -36.71 -0.15 -39.53
CA GLN A 222 -35.89 0.87 -38.84
C GLN A 222 -36.14 0.84 -37.33
N ALA A 223 -37.41 0.82 -36.90
CA ALA A 223 -37.75 0.72 -35.47
C ALA A 223 -37.23 -0.59 -34.84
N LYS A 224 -37.30 -1.72 -35.58
CA LYS A 224 -36.73 -3.00 -35.14
C LYS A 224 -35.23 -2.96 -35.00
N THR A 225 -34.53 -2.29 -35.92
CA THR A 225 -33.05 -2.08 -35.83
C THR A 225 -32.71 -1.31 -34.57
N GLN A 226 -33.43 -0.21 -34.30
CA GLN A 226 -33.20 0.59 -33.09
C GLN A 226 -33.46 -0.20 -31.82
N LEU A 227 -34.52 -1.02 -31.76
CA LEU A 227 -34.79 -1.91 -30.64
C LEU A 227 -33.65 -2.91 -30.42
N SER A 228 -33.16 -3.53 -31.51
CA SER A 228 -32.07 -4.49 -31.41
C SER A 228 -30.76 -3.82 -30.91
N GLN A 229 -30.48 -2.59 -31.33
CA GLN A 229 -29.36 -1.80 -30.82
C GLN A 229 -29.51 -1.46 -29.33
N ALA A 230 -30.71 -1.08 -28.88
CA ALA A 230 -30.96 -0.81 -27.48
C ALA A 230 -30.81 -2.07 -26.59
N VAL A 231 -31.26 -3.22 -27.06
CA VAL A 231 -31.07 -4.52 -26.37
C VAL A 231 -29.59 -4.88 -26.26
N LEU A 232 -28.81 -4.71 -27.34
CA LEU A 232 -27.38 -4.93 -27.30
C LEU A 232 -26.67 -4.01 -26.26
N ALA A 233 -27.06 -2.73 -26.24
CA ALA A 233 -26.52 -1.77 -25.27
C ALA A 233 -26.86 -2.16 -23.83
N GLN A 234 -28.10 -2.64 -23.58
CA GLN A 234 -28.49 -3.17 -22.26
C GLN A 234 -27.64 -4.37 -21.84
N GLN A 235 -27.45 -5.36 -22.74
CA GLN A 235 -26.64 -6.54 -22.43
C GLN A 235 -25.19 -6.19 -22.14
N GLN A 236 -24.62 -5.21 -22.85
CA GLN A 236 -23.28 -4.70 -22.55
C GLN A 236 -23.23 -4.01 -21.17
N ALA A 237 -24.25 -3.22 -20.82
CA ALA A 237 -24.34 -2.56 -19.52
C ALA A 237 -24.49 -3.59 -18.37
N GLU A 238 -25.26 -4.65 -18.57
CA GLU A 238 -25.40 -5.77 -17.60
C GLU A 238 -24.06 -6.46 -17.35
N GLY A 239 -23.32 -6.79 -18.42
CA GLY A 239 -21.98 -7.36 -18.33
C GLY A 239 -21.00 -6.43 -17.60
N ASN A 240 -21.05 -5.13 -17.90
CA ASN A 240 -20.20 -4.13 -17.23
C ASN A 240 -20.51 -4.02 -15.73
N VAL A 241 -21.79 -4.00 -15.34
CA VAL A 241 -22.20 -4.01 -13.91
C VAL A 241 -21.61 -5.20 -13.19
N ALA A 242 -21.67 -6.40 -13.78
CA ALA A 242 -21.12 -7.61 -13.18
C ALA A 242 -19.59 -7.52 -13.02
N THR A 243 -18.88 -7.00 -14.04
CA THR A 243 -17.43 -6.85 -14.03
C THR A 243 -16.98 -5.85 -12.97
N VAL A 244 -17.56 -4.65 -12.94
CA VAL A 244 -17.18 -3.59 -11.99
C VAL A 244 -17.53 -3.98 -10.55
N ARG A 245 -18.65 -4.68 -10.34
CA ARG A 245 -18.98 -5.25 -9.02
C ARG A 245 -17.91 -6.22 -8.53
N GLY A 246 -17.43 -7.12 -9.41
CA GLY A 246 -16.36 -8.04 -9.09
C GLY A 246 -15.04 -7.32 -8.78
N ALA A 247 -14.72 -6.25 -9.52
CA ALA A 247 -13.54 -5.42 -9.26
C ALA A 247 -13.64 -4.72 -7.89
N LEU A 248 -14.81 -4.16 -7.55
CA LEU A 248 -15.05 -3.57 -6.22
C LEU A 248 -14.87 -4.63 -5.11
N ALA A 249 -15.45 -5.82 -5.25
CA ALA A 249 -15.27 -6.90 -4.27
C ALA A 249 -13.79 -7.26 -4.08
N THR A 250 -13.02 -7.32 -5.18
CA THR A 250 -11.57 -7.60 -5.13
C THR A 250 -10.79 -6.48 -4.43
N SER A 251 -11.15 -5.22 -4.63
CA SER A 251 -10.50 -4.09 -3.93
C SER A 251 -10.71 -4.13 -2.41
N LEU A 252 -11.81 -4.74 -1.97
CA LEU A 252 -12.10 -4.99 -0.55
C LEU A 252 -11.27 -6.15 0.04
N GLY A 253 -10.54 -6.90 -0.79
CA GLY A 253 -9.82 -8.11 -0.36
C GLY A 253 -10.70 -9.35 -0.23
N VAL A 254 -11.88 -9.38 -0.87
CA VAL A 254 -12.80 -10.51 -0.88
C VAL A 254 -12.97 -11.11 -2.28
N SER A 255 -13.63 -12.27 -2.37
CA SER A 255 -13.90 -12.91 -3.66
C SER A 255 -14.74 -12.02 -4.57
N ALA A 256 -14.38 -11.95 -5.87
CA ALA A 256 -15.15 -11.25 -6.89
C ALA A 256 -16.60 -11.77 -7.05
N THR A 257 -16.88 -12.98 -6.55
CA THR A 257 -18.22 -13.59 -6.58
C THR A 257 -19.15 -13.08 -5.47
N LEU A 258 -18.62 -12.34 -4.48
CA LEU A 258 -19.42 -11.80 -3.39
C LEU A 258 -20.43 -10.76 -3.94
N PRO A 259 -21.73 -10.91 -3.65
CA PRO A 259 -22.76 -10.00 -4.15
C PRO A 259 -22.79 -8.69 -3.33
N VAL A 260 -21.77 -7.85 -3.53
CA VAL A 260 -21.76 -6.49 -2.95
C VAL A 260 -22.73 -5.61 -3.74
N ASP A 261 -23.62 -4.88 -3.05
CA ASP A 261 -24.44 -3.84 -3.64
C ASP A 261 -24.22 -2.49 -2.94
N VAL A 262 -24.36 -1.42 -3.69
CA VAL A 262 -24.15 -0.05 -3.24
C VAL A 262 -25.34 0.82 -3.57
N ALA A 263 -25.48 1.95 -2.87
CA ALA A 263 -26.52 2.93 -3.17
C ALA A 263 -26.42 3.42 -4.62
N ASP A 264 -27.52 3.86 -5.18
CA ASP A 264 -27.54 4.38 -6.55
C ASP A 264 -26.84 5.75 -6.65
N LEU A 265 -26.36 6.06 -7.84
CA LEU A 265 -25.74 7.37 -8.12
C LEU A 265 -26.81 8.48 -7.94
N PRO A 266 -26.56 9.50 -7.12
CA PRO A 266 -27.51 10.60 -6.93
C PRO A 266 -27.90 11.26 -8.26
N GLU A 267 -29.18 11.51 -8.45
CA GLU A 267 -29.67 12.19 -9.67
C GLU A 267 -29.16 13.61 -9.82
N ARG A 268 -28.96 14.29 -8.69
CA ARG A 268 -28.36 15.64 -8.65
C ARG A 268 -27.18 15.64 -7.70
N LEU A 269 -26.07 16.19 -8.17
CA LEU A 269 -24.89 16.43 -7.36
C LEU A 269 -24.85 17.92 -7.01
N ASP A 270 -24.53 18.23 -5.75
CA ASP A 270 -24.19 19.59 -5.34
C ASP A 270 -22.72 19.85 -5.72
N VAL A 271 -22.56 20.30 -6.96
CA VAL A 271 -21.23 20.60 -7.54
C VAL A 271 -20.80 21.96 -7.07
N GLN A 272 -19.93 21.99 -6.04
CA GLN A 272 -19.36 23.23 -5.55
C GLN A 272 -18.00 23.50 -6.21
N PRO A 273 -17.72 24.77 -6.60
CA PRO A 273 -16.42 25.14 -7.13
C PRO A 273 -15.30 24.89 -6.13
N LEU A 274 -14.14 24.46 -6.61
CA LEU A 274 -12.94 24.34 -5.77
C LEU A 274 -12.60 25.71 -5.17
N GLY A 275 -12.69 25.84 -3.85
CA GLY A 275 -12.43 27.10 -3.12
C GLY A 275 -10.95 27.44 -2.96
N GLU A 276 -10.04 26.52 -3.30
CA GLU A 276 -8.60 26.65 -3.10
C GLU A 276 -7.85 26.80 -4.44
N THR A 277 -6.74 27.53 -4.40
CA THR A 277 -5.83 27.65 -5.55
C THR A 277 -4.95 26.41 -5.67
N VAL A 278 -4.50 26.12 -6.89
CA VAL A 278 -3.63 24.96 -7.15
C VAL A 278 -2.31 25.04 -6.36
N ASP A 279 -1.76 26.23 -6.15
CA ASP A 279 -0.52 26.42 -5.40
C ASP A 279 -0.65 25.95 -3.95
N LYS A 280 -1.77 26.27 -3.28
CA LYS A 280 -2.04 25.77 -1.92
C LYS A 280 -2.21 24.24 -1.86
N LEU A 281 -2.77 23.65 -2.91
CA LEU A 281 -2.92 22.20 -3.01
C LEU A 281 -1.56 21.52 -3.23
N ILE A 282 -0.66 22.14 -3.99
CA ILE A 282 0.72 21.68 -4.18
C ILE A 282 1.48 21.74 -2.85
N GLU A 283 1.47 22.89 -2.14
CA GLU A 283 2.11 23.02 -0.82
C GLU A 283 1.59 21.96 0.17
N ARG A 284 0.30 21.68 0.13
CA ARG A 284 -0.32 20.62 0.95
C ARG A 284 0.23 19.25 0.57
N ALA A 285 0.30 18.93 -0.72
CA ALA A 285 0.83 17.66 -1.20
C ALA A 285 2.30 17.46 -0.78
N GLU A 286 3.13 18.48 -0.93
CA GLU A 286 4.54 18.44 -0.52
C GLU A 286 4.73 18.16 0.97
N SER A 287 3.77 18.59 1.81
CA SER A 287 3.81 18.40 3.26
C SER A 287 3.10 17.14 3.77
N GLN A 288 2.05 16.68 3.07
CA GLN A 288 1.15 15.63 3.60
C GLN A 288 1.26 14.29 2.86
N ARG A 289 1.84 14.25 1.67
CA ARG A 289 1.97 13.00 0.92
C ARG A 289 2.96 12.03 1.55
N PRO A 290 2.51 10.84 1.94
CA PRO A 290 3.38 9.86 2.61
C PRO A 290 4.41 9.22 1.68
N ASP A 291 4.14 9.10 0.38
CA ASP A 291 5.06 8.57 -0.62
C ASP A 291 6.27 9.51 -0.81
N LEU A 292 6.06 10.82 -0.84
CA LEU A 292 7.13 11.82 -0.90
C LEU A 292 7.93 11.85 0.41
N ALA A 293 7.26 11.83 1.55
CA ALA A 293 7.91 11.76 2.86
C ALA A 293 8.75 10.46 2.99
N ARG A 294 8.28 9.35 2.46
CA ARG A 294 9.04 8.09 2.36
C ARG A 294 10.32 8.25 1.55
N ALA A 295 10.25 8.84 0.37
CA ALA A 295 11.42 9.04 -0.49
C ALA A 295 12.47 9.93 0.20
N ARG A 296 12.04 11.00 0.88
CA ARG A 296 12.92 11.85 1.69
C ARG A 296 13.59 11.05 2.83
N ALA A 297 12.85 10.21 3.54
CA ALA A 297 13.40 9.35 4.59
C ALA A 297 14.41 8.32 4.04
N GLN A 298 14.13 7.73 2.88
CA GLN A 298 15.06 6.83 2.20
C GLN A 298 16.35 7.53 1.76
N ALA A 299 16.27 8.75 1.23
CA ALA A 299 17.45 9.54 0.86
C ALA A 299 18.32 9.87 2.09
N LEU A 300 17.68 10.17 3.24
CA LEU A 300 18.40 10.35 4.52
C LEU A 300 19.05 9.05 5.00
N ALA A 301 18.40 7.89 4.86
CA ALA A 301 18.99 6.60 5.21
C ALA A 301 20.27 6.32 4.40
N VAL A 302 20.24 6.58 3.08
CA VAL A 302 21.41 6.41 2.22
C VAL A 302 22.55 7.39 2.61
N ALA A 303 22.21 8.60 3.05
CA ALA A 303 23.20 9.56 3.57
C ALA A 303 23.84 9.06 4.88
N SER A 304 23.04 8.58 5.85
CA SER A 304 23.55 8.00 7.11
C SER A 304 24.44 6.77 6.86
N ARG A 305 24.14 5.97 5.82
CA ARG A 305 25.02 4.88 5.39
C ARG A 305 26.39 5.39 4.92
N ALA A 306 26.46 6.52 4.20
CA ALA A 306 27.73 7.11 3.80
C ALA A 306 28.53 7.56 5.02
N ASP A 307 27.88 8.08 6.06
CA ASP A 307 28.52 8.46 7.33
C ASP A 307 29.05 7.23 8.08
N SER A 308 28.29 6.12 8.13
CA SER A 308 28.78 4.84 8.68
C SER A 308 30.01 4.34 7.94
N ILE A 309 30.01 4.39 6.61
CA ILE A 309 31.17 3.96 5.80
C ILE A 309 32.39 4.88 6.07
N SER A 310 32.18 6.17 6.27
CA SER A 310 33.27 7.11 6.57
C SER A 310 34.00 6.77 7.86
N SER A 311 33.30 6.19 8.84
CA SER A 311 33.88 5.81 10.12
C SER A 311 34.72 4.53 10.07
N ARG A 312 34.64 3.74 8.98
CA ARG A 312 35.41 2.48 8.86
C ARG A 312 36.91 2.68 8.85
N GLY A 313 37.37 3.81 8.34
CA GLY A 313 38.80 4.21 8.35
C GLY A 313 39.26 4.80 9.68
N LEU A 314 38.40 4.92 10.68
CA LEU A 314 38.73 5.50 11.97
C LEU A 314 39.13 4.43 12.99
N PRO A 315 39.93 4.78 14.04
CA PRO A 315 40.28 3.86 15.11
C PRO A 315 39.05 3.32 15.86
N LYS A 316 39.16 2.03 16.24
CA LYS A 316 38.11 1.35 17.04
C LYS A 316 38.68 0.78 18.31
N LEU A 317 37.96 0.88 19.41
CA LEU A 317 38.35 0.32 20.71
C LEU A 317 37.39 -0.85 21.02
N VAL A 318 37.97 -2.04 21.17
CA VAL A 318 37.22 -3.27 21.40
C VAL A 318 37.67 -3.91 22.70
N LEU A 319 36.74 -4.25 23.58
CA LEU A 319 36.99 -5.12 24.74
C LEU A 319 36.70 -6.56 24.32
N GLY A 320 37.71 -7.42 24.49
CA GLY A 320 37.56 -8.87 24.37
C GLY A 320 37.86 -9.52 25.71
N ALA A 321 37.07 -10.51 26.10
CA ALA A 321 37.36 -11.36 27.24
C ALA A 321 37.04 -12.81 26.84
N ASN A 322 37.91 -13.75 27.30
CA ASN A 322 37.72 -15.17 27.07
C ASN A 322 37.95 -15.90 28.37
N ALA A 323 37.14 -16.94 28.61
CA ALA A 323 37.32 -17.89 29.67
C ALA A 323 37.14 -19.32 29.08
N SER A 324 38.15 -20.16 29.20
CA SER A 324 38.07 -21.54 28.68
C SER A 324 38.67 -22.57 29.65
N ARG A 325 38.13 -23.75 29.57
CA ARG A 325 38.68 -24.91 30.30
C ARG A 325 38.87 -26.05 29.34
N SER A 326 40.10 -26.55 29.23
CA SER A 326 40.45 -27.71 28.41
C SER A 326 40.47 -28.96 29.26
N TYR A 327 39.66 -29.94 28.91
CA TYR A 327 39.67 -31.29 29.46
C TYR A 327 40.42 -32.18 28.49
N TYR A 328 41.51 -32.81 28.99
CA TYR A 328 42.35 -33.69 28.19
C TYR A 328 41.77 -35.11 28.27
N LEU A 329 41.39 -35.68 27.15
CA LEU A 329 40.66 -36.95 27.12
C LEU A 329 41.59 -38.15 27.36
N ASP A 330 42.88 -38.02 27.08
CA ASP A 330 43.92 -39.02 27.31
C ASP A 330 44.37 -39.03 28.78
N GLU A 331 44.14 -37.94 29.51
CA GLU A 331 44.44 -37.79 30.95
C GLU A 331 43.24 -37.15 31.68
N PRO A 332 42.21 -37.94 32.02
CA PRO A 332 40.91 -37.41 32.45
C PRO A 332 40.90 -36.60 33.77
N TRP A 333 41.99 -36.60 34.51
CA TRP A 333 42.14 -35.82 35.73
C TRP A 333 42.91 -34.49 35.53
N VAL A 334 43.42 -34.25 34.33
CA VAL A 334 44.18 -33.05 34.00
C VAL A 334 43.25 -32.09 33.26
N HIS A 335 43.22 -30.85 33.69
CA HIS A 335 42.51 -29.77 33.02
C HIS A 335 43.35 -28.51 33.04
N GLY A 336 43.18 -27.69 32.01
CA GLY A 336 43.83 -26.38 31.93
C GLY A 336 42.79 -25.29 31.91
N ASP A 337 42.96 -24.28 32.77
CA ASP A 337 42.11 -23.07 32.80
C ASP A 337 42.84 -21.92 32.11
N ASN A 338 42.14 -21.22 31.23
CA ASN A 338 42.65 -20.03 30.57
C ASN A 338 41.63 -18.87 30.65
N TYR A 339 42.09 -17.76 31.19
CA TYR A 339 41.31 -16.52 31.31
C TYR A 339 42.10 -15.35 30.68
N SER A 340 41.47 -14.61 29.83
CA SER A 340 42.08 -13.41 29.26
C SER A 340 41.06 -12.29 29.14
N ALA A 341 41.49 -11.07 29.37
CA ALA A 341 40.71 -9.85 29.06
C ALA A 341 41.65 -8.82 28.51
N ALA A 342 41.29 -8.20 27.41
CA ALA A 342 42.10 -7.19 26.73
C ALA A 342 41.23 -6.10 26.13
N VAL A 343 41.73 -4.86 26.19
CA VAL A 343 41.21 -3.74 25.40
C VAL A 343 42.15 -3.52 24.23
N THR A 344 41.63 -3.65 23.02
CA THR A 344 42.40 -3.57 21.79
C THR A 344 42.02 -2.30 21.02
N LEU A 345 43.00 -1.44 20.72
CA LEU A 345 42.84 -0.32 19.80
C LEU A 345 43.21 -0.79 18.39
N GLN A 346 42.25 -0.80 17.50
CA GLN A 346 42.40 -1.18 16.09
C GLN A 346 42.50 0.10 15.24
N ILE A 347 43.59 0.29 14.55
CA ILE A 347 43.81 1.45 13.67
C ILE A 347 44.07 0.93 12.26
N PRO A 348 43.08 1.05 11.33
CA PRO A 348 43.29 0.66 9.95
C PRO A 348 44.25 1.69 9.26
N ILE A 349 45.42 1.25 8.80
CA ILE A 349 46.39 2.11 8.16
C ILE A 349 46.24 2.08 6.64
N PHE A 350 46.04 0.90 6.06
CA PHE A 350 45.93 0.71 4.62
C PHE A 350 45.17 -0.57 4.28
N ASN A 351 44.17 -0.47 3.40
CA ASN A 351 43.37 -1.60 2.95
C ASN A 351 43.19 -1.64 1.42
N GLY A 352 44.17 -1.18 0.67
CA GLY A 352 44.14 -1.19 -0.79
C GLY A 352 43.14 -0.19 -1.39
N PHE A 353 42.95 0.98 -0.77
CA PHE A 353 41.98 2.03 -1.17
C PHE A 353 40.52 1.62 -1.09
N LYS A 354 40.20 0.49 -0.45
CA LYS A 354 38.83 -0.03 -0.36
C LYS A 354 37.88 0.96 0.33
N ASP A 355 38.23 1.45 1.52
CA ASP A 355 37.38 2.37 2.29
C ASP A 355 37.17 3.70 1.57
N THR A 356 38.18 4.22 0.88
CA THR A 356 38.08 5.44 0.08
C THR A 356 37.09 5.27 -1.09
N SER A 357 37.20 4.13 -1.78
CA SER A 357 36.32 3.81 -2.91
C SER A 357 34.89 3.55 -2.47
N ASP A 358 34.70 2.79 -1.38
CA ASP A 358 33.39 2.53 -0.79
C ASP A 358 32.71 3.84 -0.34
N LEU A 359 33.47 4.77 0.27
CA LEU A 359 32.98 6.08 0.67
C LEU A 359 32.56 6.93 -0.53
N LEU A 360 33.40 6.96 -1.58
CA LEU A 360 33.06 7.69 -2.80
C LEU A 360 31.75 7.12 -3.41
N GLN A 361 31.65 5.80 -3.54
CA GLN A 361 30.43 5.12 -4.01
C GLN A 361 29.21 5.51 -3.17
N ALA A 362 29.31 5.45 -1.84
CA ALA A 362 28.20 5.76 -0.94
C ALA A 362 27.75 7.22 -1.06
N ARG A 363 28.69 8.15 -1.22
CA ARG A 363 28.40 9.58 -1.44
C ARG A 363 27.68 9.83 -2.77
N GLU A 364 28.10 9.16 -3.84
CA GLU A 364 27.43 9.29 -5.13
C GLU A 364 26.02 8.67 -5.09
N LEU A 365 25.82 7.53 -4.40
CA LEU A 365 24.49 6.97 -4.16
C LEU A 365 23.59 7.90 -3.33
N ALA A 366 24.14 8.61 -2.34
CA ALA A 366 23.38 9.59 -1.58
C ALA A 366 22.93 10.79 -2.43
N LYS A 367 23.79 11.25 -3.37
CA LYS A 367 23.42 12.29 -4.33
C LYS A 367 22.34 11.79 -5.30
N ALA A 368 22.45 10.55 -5.81
CA ALA A 368 21.44 9.94 -6.67
C ALA A 368 20.08 9.84 -5.97
N ALA A 369 20.05 9.37 -4.71
CA ALA A 369 18.81 9.27 -3.94
C ALA A 369 18.13 10.64 -3.69
N ARG A 370 18.91 11.72 -3.58
CA ARG A 370 18.36 13.09 -3.53
C ARG A 370 17.75 13.51 -4.86
N ALA A 371 18.44 13.26 -5.97
CA ALA A 371 17.93 13.57 -7.31
C ALA A 371 16.65 12.76 -7.64
N ASP A 372 16.56 11.49 -7.19
CA ASP A 372 15.36 10.68 -7.29
C ASP A 372 14.20 11.31 -6.50
N THR A 373 14.48 11.86 -5.31
CA THR A 373 13.48 12.56 -4.50
C THR A 373 12.98 13.83 -5.20
N GLU A 374 13.88 14.63 -5.77
CA GLU A 374 13.53 15.83 -6.56
C GLU A 374 12.68 15.47 -7.78
N THR A 375 12.99 14.35 -8.44
CA THR A 375 12.18 13.82 -9.55
C THR A 375 10.77 13.46 -9.09
N LEU A 376 10.64 12.81 -7.94
CA LEU A 376 9.33 12.49 -7.37
C LEU A 376 8.56 13.76 -6.96
N GLU A 377 9.22 14.79 -6.43
CA GLU A 377 8.59 16.08 -6.13
C GLU A 377 7.98 16.72 -7.38
N GLN A 378 8.71 16.73 -8.49
CA GLN A 378 8.19 17.22 -9.76
C GLN A 378 6.99 16.40 -10.27
N GLN A 379 7.02 15.07 -10.09
CA GLN A 379 5.89 14.21 -10.44
C GLN A 379 4.67 14.49 -9.57
N VAL A 380 4.85 14.72 -8.27
CA VAL A 380 3.78 15.09 -7.34
C VAL A 380 3.13 16.41 -7.76
N ILE A 381 3.92 17.42 -8.08
CA ILE A 381 3.42 18.70 -8.57
C ILE A 381 2.56 18.51 -9.84
N LEU A 382 3.06 17.72 -10.79
CA LEU A 382 2.33 17.44 -12.04
C LEU A 382 1.03 16.64 -11.78
N GLN A 383 1.04 15.68 -10.86
CA GLN A 383 -0.16 14.92 -10.49
C GLN A 383 -1.23 15.83 -9.89
N VAL A 384 -0.88 16.69 -8.92
CA VAL A 384 -1.81 17.68 -8.33
C VAL A 384 -2.34 18.63 -9.38
N TRP A 385 -1.48 19.13 -10.26
CA TRP A 385 -1.91 19.99 -11.36
C TRP A 385 -2.93 19.31 -12.26
N THR A 386 -2.64 18.06 -12.65
CA THR A 386 -3.50 17.29 -13.55
C THR A 386 -4.84 16.96 -12.91
N SER A 387 -4.87 16.51 -11.67
CA SER A 387 -6.10 16.18 -10.93
C SER A 387 -6.93 17.44 -10.64
N TYR A 388 -6.30 18.59 -10.35
CA TYR A 388 -6.98 19.87 -10.23
C TYR A 388 -7.68 20.28 -11.52
N GLN A 389 -7.01 20.18 -12.68
CA GLN A 389 -7.63 20.49 -13.97
C GLN A 389 -8.71 19.46 -14.36
N ALA A 390 -8.55 18.20 -13.94
CA ALA A 390 -9.57 17.18 -14.14
C ALA A 390 -10.86 17.52 -13.37
N VAL A 391 -10.76 17.95 -12.10
CA VAL A 391 -11.93 18.39 -11.32
C VAL A 391 -12.60 19.59 -11.98
N LYS A 392 -11.87 20.63 -12.37
CA LYS A 392 -12.42 21.80 -13.06
C LYS A 392 -13.11 21.46 -14.38
N THR A 393 -12.56 20.52 -15.12
CA THR A 393 -13.17 20.07 -16.37
C THR A 393 -14.43 19.24 -16.11
N ALA A 394 -14.38 18.34 -15.12
CA ALA A 394 -15.51 17.52 -14.73
C ALA A 394 -16.69 18.37 -14.21
N GLU A 395 -16.41 19.41 -13.41
CA GLU A 395 -17.40 20.39 -12.95
C GLU A 395 -18.19 20.99 -14.12
N LYS A 396 -17.50 21.53 -15.13
CA LYS A 396 -18.14 22.11 -16.34
C LYS A 396 -18.92 21.07 -17.15
N ARG A 397 -18.39 19.84 -17.23
CA ARG A 397 -19.03 18.73 -17.94
C ARG A 397 -20.36 18.33 -17.30
N VAL A 398 -20.46 18.33 -15.98
CA VAL A 398 -21.73 18.02 -15.29
C VAL A 398 -22.82 19.02 -15.70
N GLY A 399 -22.55 20.32 -15.67
CA GLY A 399 -23.52 21.33 -16.11
C GLY A 399 -23.94 21.14 -17.57
N SER A 400 -22.96 21.02 -18.48
CA SER A 400 -23.25 20.83 -19.91
C SER A 400 -24.00 19.53 -20.21
N ALA A 401 -23.74 18.44 -19.47
CA ALA A 401 -24.43 17.19 -19.64
C ALA A 401 -25.89 17.25 -19.13
N GLN A 402 -26.16 17.99 -18.06
CA GLN A 402 -27.50 18.22 -17.55
C GLN A 402 -28.34 19.07 -18.56
N ASP A 403 -27.75 20.10 -19.14
CA ASP A 403 -28.42 20.91 -20.17
C ASP A 403 -28.71 20.05 -21.41
N LEU A 404 -27.75 19.24 -21.84
CA LEU A 404 -27.94 18.28 -22.96
C LEU A 404 -29.08 17.31 -22.68
N LEU A 405 -29.11 16.73 -21.47
CA LEU A 405 -30.14 15.78 -21.07
C LEU A 405 -31.53 16.41 -21.08
N ALA A 406 -31.68 17.62 -20.53
CA ALA A 406 -32.92 18.34 -20.51
C ALA A 406 -33.44 18.66 -21.94
N ALA A 407 -32.56 19.16 -22.81
CA ALA A 407 -32.91 19.43 -24.20
C ALA A 407 -33.28 18.17 -24.99
N ALA A 408 -32.50 17.08 -24.83
CA ALA A 408 -32.77 15.83 -25.52
C ALA A 408 -34.07 15.17 -25.03
N GLN A 409 -34.38 15.28 -23.75
CA GLN A 409 -35.63 14.79 -23.17
C GLN A 409 -36.83 15.51 -23.75
N GLN A 410 -36.79 16.84 -23.79
CA GLN A 410 -37.84 17.65 -24.36
C GLN A 410 -38.01 17.38 -25.88
N SER A 411 -36.90 17.25 -26.61
CA SER A 411 -36.92 16.91 -28.04
C SER A 411 -37.57 15.56 -28.30
N SER A 412 -37.25 14.53 -27.47
CA SER A 412 -37.84 13.20 -27.58
C SER A 412 -39.34 13.21 -27.28
N GLU A 413 -39.77 13.94 -26.27
CA GLU A 413 -41.21 14.11 -25.94
C GLU A 413 -41.98 14.73 -27.08
N VAL A 414 -41.44 15.83 -27.69
CA VAL A 414 -42.05 16.49 -28.86
C VAL A 414 -42.13 15.57 -30.06
N ALA A 415 -41.01 14.87 -30.38
CA ALA A 415 -40.96 13.94 -31.49
C ALA A 415 -41.98 12.77 -31.31
N GLN A 416 -42.10 12.24 -30.08
CA GLN A 416 -43.06 11.22 -29.76
C GLN A 416 -44.51 11.73 -29.90
N GLY A 417 -44.82 12.94 -29.44
CA GLY A 417 -46.14 13.56 -29.58
C GLY A 417 -46.50 13.77 -31.04
N ARG A 418 -45.58 14.30 -31.87
CA ARG A 418 -45.79 14.49 -33.32
C ARG A 418 -46.01 13.17 -34.05
N TYR A 419 -45.23 12.15 -33.72
CA TYR A 419 -45.38 10.82 -34.29
C TYR A 419 -46.74 10.19 -33.93
N LYS A 420 -47.17 10.27 -32.67
CA LYS A 420 -48.46 9.82 -32.21
C LYS A 420 -49.63 10.55 -32.93
N ALA A 421 -49.51 11.87 -33.13
CA ALA A 421 -50.49 12.66 -33.83
C ALA A 421 -50.48 12.46 -35.38
N GLY A 422 -49.55 11.69 -35.93
CA GLY A 422 -49.44 11.42 -37.34
C GLY A 422 -48.81 12.54 -38.19
N VAL A 423 -48.24 13.57 -37.55
CA VAL A 423 -47.57 14.72 -38.21
C VAL A 423 -46.06 14.69 -38.14
N GLY A 424 -45.45 13.62 -37.58
CA GLY A 424 -44.02 13.36 -37.49
C GLY A 424 -43.61 12.06 -38.17
N SER A 425 -42.38 11.96 -38.64
CA SER A 425 -41.84 10.74 -39.19
C SER A 425 -41.28 9.80 -38.12
N ILE A 426 -41.21 8.49 -38.41
CA ILE A 426 -40.53 7.53 -37.53
C ILE A 426 -39.06 7.87 -37.36
N LEU A 427 -38.40 8.39 -38.41
CA LEU A 427 -37.00 8.75 -38.39
C LEU A 427 -36.73 9.89 -37.38
N ASP A 428 -37.60 10.90 -37.33
CA ASP A 428 -37.48 11.98 -36.33
C ASP A 428 -37.58 11.45 -34.92
N LEU A 429 -38.52 10.52 -34.67
CA LEU A 429 -38.71 9.87 -33.37
C LEU A 429 -37.48 9.06 -32.96
N LEU A 430 -36.98 8.17 -33.87
CA LEU A 430 -35.83 7.32 -33.58
C LEU A 430 -34.53 8.14 -33.37
N THR A 431 -34.36 9.23 -34.14
CA THR A 431 -33.24 10.17 -33.98
C THR A 431 -33.30 10.85 -32.60
N ALA A 432 -34.47 11.36 -32.20
CA ALA A 432 -34.64 12.00 -30.90
C ALA A 432 -34.47 11.01 -29.74
N GLN A 433 -34.93 9.76 -29.85
CA GLN A 433 -34.72 8.72 -28.86
C GLN A 433 -33.23 8.33 -28.74
N SER A 434 -32.52 8.23 -29.87
CA SER A 434 -31.08 7.98 -29.86
C SER A 434 -30.29 9.10 -29.19
N ALA A 435 -30.67 10.37 -29.49
CA ALA A 435 -30.08 11.54 -28.83
C ALA A 435 -30.33 11.53 -27.31
N LEU A 436 -31.53 11.18 -26.87
CA LEU A 436 -31.87 11.05 -25.45
C LEU A 436 -31.09 9.92 -24.77
N ALA A 437 -30.96 8.75 -25.39
CA ALA A 437 -30.18 7.65 -24.86
C ALA A 437 -28.70 8.05 -24.64
N ASN A 438 -28.11 8.74 -25.63
CA ASN A 438 -26.74 9.27 -25.54
C ASN A 438 -26.60 10.37 -24.46
N ALA A 439 -27.58 11.27 -24.35
CA ALA A 439 -27.57 12.33 -23.34
C ALA A 439 -27.64 11.75 -21.91
N ARG A 440 -28.50 10.74 -21.67
CA ARG A 440 -28.56 10.02 -20.39
C ARG A 440 -27.21 9.37 -20.03
N ALA A 441 -26.59 8.69 -21.00
CA ALA A 441 -25.28 8.07 -20.79
C ALA A 441 -24.19 9.11 -20.45
N GLN A 442 -24.19 10.25 -21.16
CA GLN A 442 -23.24 11.33 -20.91
C GLN A 442 -23.44 12.02 -19.55
N ASP A 443 -24.67 12.19 -19.10
CA ASP A 443 -24.99 12.75 -17.78
C ASP A 443 -24.50 11.82 -16.65
N VAL A 444 -24.81 10.52 -16.73
CA VAL A 444 -24.33 9.53 -15.77
C VAL A 444 -22.79 9.53 -15.73
N GLN A 445 -22.16 9.52 -16.90
CA GLN A 445 -20.70 9.50 -17.01
C GLN A 445 -20.07 10.78 -16.44
N ALA A 446 -20.67 11.94 -16.70
CA ALA A 446 -20.17 13.22 -16.18
C ALA A 446 -20.24 13.26 -14.65
N ARG A 447 -21.33 12.81 -14.04
CA ARG A 447 -21.50 12.74 -12.58
C ARG A 447 -20.51 11.75 -11.94
N ALA A 448 -20.38 10.55 -12.49
CA ALA A 448 -19.43 9.57 -11.99
C ALA A 448 -17.98 10.06 -12.11
N ASN A 449 -17.61 10.67 -13.24
CA ASN A 449 -16.26 11.20 -13.46
C ASN A 449 -15.93 12.37 -12.53
N TRP A 450 -16.91 13.19 -12.16
CA TRP A 450 -16.69 14.27 -11.20
C TRP A 450 -16.37 13.73 -9.80
N LEU A 451 -17.08 12.71 -9.32
CA LEU A 451 -16.79 12.05 -8.05
C LEU A 451 -15.39 11.40 -8.06
N LEU A 452 -15.03 10.73 -9.15
CA LEU A 452 -13.71 10.15 -9.34
C LEU A 452 -12.60 11.20 -9.34
N ALA A 453 -12.83 12.35 -9.98
CA ALA A 453 -11.85 13.43 -10.03
C ALA A 453 -11.59 14.04 -8.64
N ILE A 454 -12.63 14.19 -7.82
CA ILE A 454 -12.50 14.66 -6.42
C ILE A 454 -11.71 13.65 -5.59
N ALA A 455 -12.02 12.35 -5.67
CA ALA A 455 -11.30 11.32 -4.96
C ALA A 455 -9.81 11.30 -5.35
N SER A 456 -9.52 11.43 -6.66
CA SER A 456 -8.15 11.51 -7.16
C SER A 456 -7.41 12.75 -6.66
N LEU A 457 -8.05 13.93 -6.64
CA LEU A 457 -7.45 15.15 -6.11
C LEU A 457 -7.18 15.04 -4.61
N ALA A 458 -8.07 14.44 -3.84
CA ALA A 458 -7.87 14.20 -2.40
C ALA A 458 -6.68 13.26 -2.15
N HIS A 459 -6.52 12.22 -2.97
CA HIS A 459 -5.34 11.35 -2.92
C HIS A 459 -4.06 12.11 -3.28
N ASP A 460 -4.06 12.82 -4.40
CA ASP A 460 -2.86 13.49 -4.93
C ASP A 460 -2.40 14.64 -4.03
N THR A 461 -3.31 15.23 -3.25
CA THR A 461 -2.98 16.21 -2.20
C THR A 461 -2.59 15.59 -0.87
N GLY A 462 -2.68 14.25 -0.73
CA GLY A 462 -2.38 13.56 0.51
C GLY A 462 -3.44 13.69 1.61
N THR A 463 -4.62 14.24 1.28
CA THR A 463 -5.71 14.47 2.25
C THR A 463 -6.66 13.28 2.39
N LEU A 464 -6.55 12.29 1.52
CA LEU A 464 -7.35 11.07 1.60
C LEU A 464 -6.93 10.28 2.84
N GLY A 465 -7.80 10.26 3.83
CA GLY A 465 -7.56 9.59 5.11
C GLY A 465 -8.69 8.62 5.44
N PRO A 466 -8.46 7.67 6.38
CA PRO A 466 -9.54 6.82 6.86
C PRO A 466 -10.69 7.72 7.36
N PRO A 467 -11.96 7.31 7.13
CA PRO A 467 -13.10 8.04 7.62
C PRO A 467 -12.88 8.31 9.11
N ALA A 468 -13.15 9.55 9.55
CA ALA A 468 -13.05 9.94 10.95
C ALA A 468 -14.05 9.06 11.76
N GLY A 469 -13.62 7.86 12.03
CA GLY A 469 -14.23 7.02 13.06
C GLY A 469 -13.86 7.68 14.38
N GLU A 470 -14.83 7.92 15.20
CA GLU A 470 -14.66 8.33 16.57
C GLU A 470 -13.40 7.66 17.14
N ALA A 471 -12.38 8.46 17.41
CA ALA A 471 -11.32 8.08 18.31
C ALA A 471 -12.04 7.79 19.63
N ARG A 472 -12.47 6.54 19.83
CA ARG A 472 -12.94 6.10 21.14
C ARG A 472 -11.76 6.21 22.08
N PRO A 473 -11.95 6.90 23.20
CA PRO A 473 -10.92 7.22 24.19
C PRO A 473 -10.24 5.98 24.79
#